data_0d1f440ae09a99711c98118e677e47f4
#
_entry.id   0d1f440ae09a99711c98118e677e47f4
#
_cell.length_a   1.000
_cell.length_b   1.000
_cell.length_c   1.000
_cell.angle_alpha   90.00
_cell.angle_beta   90.00
_cell.angle_gamma   90.00
#
_symmetry.space_group_name_H-M   'P 1'
#
loop_
_entity.id
_entity.type
_entity.pdbx_description
1 polymer ?
#
loop_
_entity_poly.entity_id
_entity_poly.type
_entity_poly.pdbx_seq_one_letter_code
_entity_poly.pdbx_strand_id
1 'polypeptide(L)'
;KLCEEHNITYADIDRIEAVVNWLETLYPSPAFPVRVVEYPPQVGSTQYFSAYGAVTRGYPLLRGGQPSPGETDPPEVLELMNRVTLIPMAHRTLFGPRVTVFTKDGRSFTREGTGREFIWNFEDQADRIRPIAQGLAITAERFEGLIDACRTLERQETAWEPLVLSTIPA
;
A
#
# COMPACT_ATOMS: atom_id res chain seq x y z
N LYS A 1 -8.86 6.40 -5.28
CA LYS A 1 -10.33 6.59 -5.16
C LYS A 1 -10.70 8.03 -4.87
N LEU A 2 -10.38 8.64 -3.68
CA LEU A 2 -10.79 10.01 -3.36
C LEU A 2 -10.40 11.03 -4.46
N CYS A 3 -9.13 11.01 -4.86
CA CYS A 3 -8.63 11.88 -5.91
C CYS A 3 -9.25 11.58 -7.30
N GLU A 4 -9.60 10.34 -7.57
CA GLU A 4 -10.29 9.93 -8.81
C GLU A 4 -11.74 10.43 -8.83
N GLU A 5 -12.46 10.22 -7.73
CA GLU A 5 -13.86 10.64 -7.57
C GLU A 5 -14.05 12.15 -7.78
N HIS A 6 -13.03 12.94 -7.44
CA HIS A 6 -13.07 14.40 -7.51
C HIS A 6 -12.14 15.01 -8.57
N ASN A 7 -11.53 14.18 -9.43
CA ASN A 7 -10.58 14.59 -10.48
C ASN A 7 -9.42 15.46 -9.95
N ILE A 8 -8.93 15.16 -8.75
CA ILE A 8 -7.83 15.90 -8.12
C ILE A 8 -6.52 15.34 -8.65
N THR A 9 -5.70 16.15 -9.26
CA THR A 9 -4.33 15.81 -9.69
C THR A 9 -3.30 16.19 -8.62
N TYR A 10 -2.08 15.67 -8.73
CA TYR A 10 -0.99 16.09 -7.84
C TYR A 10 -0.79 17.60 -7.81
N ALA A 11 -0.92 18.27 -8.97
CA ALA A 11 -0.76 19.72 -9.09
C ALA A 11 -1.77 20.51 -8.25
N ASP A 12 -2.95 19.93 -8.01
CA ASP A 12 -4.02 20.57 -7.24
C ASP A 12 -3.84 20.39 -5.73
N ILE A 13 -3.06 19.38 -5.29
CA ILE A 13 -2.93 19.05 -3.87
C ILE A 13 -2.03 20.05 -3.16
N ASP A 14 -2.56 20.67 -2.12
CA ASP A 14 -1.79 21.45 -1.14
C ASP A 14 -1.16 20.52 -0.10
N ARG A 15 -1.99 19.80 0.66
CA ARG A 15 -1.57 18.84 1.68
C ARG A 15 -2.59 17.71 1.87
N ILE A 16 -2.18 16.69 2.60
CA ILE A 16 -3.04 15.58 3.01
C ILE A 16 -2.98 15.43 4.53
N GLU A 17 -4.12 15.23 5.15
CA GLU A 17 -4.22 14.85 6.57
C GLU A 17 -4.82 13.45 6.65
N ALA A 18 -4.17 12.57 7.42
CA ALA A 18 -4.64 11.23 7.69
C ALA A 18 -4.82 11.04 9.20
N VAL A 19 -6.06 10.97 9.65
CA VAL A 19 -6.38 10.59 11.02
C VAL A 19 -6.35 9.07 11.10
N VAL A 20 -5.41 8.54 11.87
CA VAL A 20 -5.10 7.11 11.95
C VAL A 20 -5.26 6.58 13.37
N ASN A 21 -5.37 5.27 13.56
CA ASN A 21 -5.23 4.69 14.87
C ASN A 21 -3.82 5.00 15.41
N TRP A 22 -3.70 5.33 16.68
CA TRP A 22 -2.41 5.68 17.28
C TRP A 22 -1.35 4.57 17.13
N LEU A 23 -1.78 3.30 17.09
CA LEU A 23 -0.86 2.17 16.86
C LEU A 23 -0.20 2.23 15.47
N GLU A 24 -0.88 2.77 14.47
CA GLU A 24 -0.33 2.92 13.11
C GLU A 24 0.82 3.94 13.08
N THR A 25 0.93 4.78 14.08
CA THR A 25 2.05 5.73 14.23
C THR A 25 3.27 5.12 14.94
N LEU A 26 3.15 3.89 15.44
CA LEU A 26 4.26 3.16 16.08
C LEU A 26 5.02 2.24 15.12
N TYR A 27 4.52 2.07 13.88
CA TYR A 27 5.08 1.16 12.89
C TYR A 27 5.59 1.91 11.66
N PRO A 28 6.68 2.68 11.76
CA PRO A 28 7.31 3.17 10.56
C PRO A 28 7.99 1.98 9.88
N SER A 29 7.70 1.76 8.61
CA SER A 29 8.50 0.83 7.84
C SER A 29 9.75 1.56 7.33
N PRO A 30 10.93 0.98 7.43
CA PRO A 30 11.29 -0.30 8.05
C PRO A 30 11.82 -0.18 9.49
N ALA A 31 11.92 1.01 10.04
CA ALA A 31 12.57 1.24 11.34
C ALA A 31 11.56 1.09 12.51
N PHE A 32 11.54 -0.05 13.13
CA PHE A 32 10.75 -0.34 14.33
C PHE A 32 11.63 -0.38 15.59
N PRO A 33 11.19 0.13 16.73
CA PRO A 33 9.94 0.79 17.11
C PRO A 33 10.09 2.33 17.19
N VAL A 34 9.77 3.03 16.12
CA VAL A 34 9.90 4.50 16.07
C VAL A 34 8.54 5.13 15.85
N ARG A 35 8.24 6.25 16.50
CA ARG A 35 7.02 7.00 16.26
C ARG A 35 7.13 7.78 14.96
N VAL A 36 6.32 7.43 13.98
CA VAL A 36 6.33 8.04 12.65
C VAL A 36 6.16 9.56 12.70
N VAL A 37 5.34 10.05 13.64
CA VAL A 37 5.05 11.49 13.79
C VAL A 37 6.22 12.33 14.32
N GLU A 38 7.25 11.69 14.88
CA GLU A 38 8.42 12.34 15.47
C GLU A 38 9.60 12.43 14.50
N TYR A 39 9.49 11.82 13.33
CA TYR A 39 10.58 11.72 12.36
C TYR A 39 10.11 12.15 10.97
N PRO A 40 11.01 12.60 10.10
CA PRO A 40 10.68 12.86 8.70
C PRO A 40 10.04 11.62 8.06
N PRO A 41 9.04 11.79 7.19
CA PRO A 41 8.41 10.67 6.49
C PRO A 41 9.44 9.82 5.74
N GLN A 42 9.25 8.52 5.76
CA GLN A 42 10.12 7.55 5.10
C GLN A 42 9.35 6.74 4.07
N VAL A 43 10.05 6.25 3.06
CA VAL A 43 9.52 5.28 2.10
C VAL A 43 9.00 4.06 2.86
N GLY A 44 7.78 3.62 2.51
CA GLY A 44 7.09 2.54 3.22
C GLY A 44 6.26 2.99 4.44
N SER A 45 6.26 4.26 4.79
CA SER A 45 5.40 4.82 5.84
C SER A 45 3.96 5.05 5.35
N THR A 46 3.04 5.31 6.26
CA THR A 46 1.66 5.68 5.92
C THR A 46 1.62 6.98 5.09
N GLN A 47 2.53 7.93 5.35
CA GLN A 47 2.68 9.13 4.53
C GLN A 47 3.06 8.78 3.10
N TYR A 48 4.04 7.88 2.92
CA TYR A 48 4.46 7.41 1.62
C TYR A 48 3.31 6.74 0.84
N PHE A 49 2.60 5.78 1.46
CA PHE A 49 1.46 5.13 0.82
C PHE A 49 0.34 6.10 0.43
N SER A 50 0.08 7.10 1.26
CA SER A 50 -0.91 8.13 0.96
C SER A 50 -0.49 8.98 -0.22
N ALA A 51 0.76 9.41 -0.27
CA ALA A 51 1.33 10.20 -1.37
C ALA A 51 1.37 9.39 -2.67
N TYR A 52 1.86 8.14 -2.59
CA TYR A 52 1.94 7.25 -3.74
C TYR A 52 0.56 7.04 -4.39
N GLY A 53 -0.44 6.70 -3.59
CA GLY A 53 -1.80 6.49 -4.10
C GLY A 53 -2.44 7.76 -4.65
N ALA A 54 -2.10 8.95 -4.11
CA ALA A 54 -2.60 10.22 -4.61
C ALA A 54 -1.98 10.60 -5.96
N VAL A 55 -0.69 10.34 -6.15
CA VAL A 55 0.06 10.66 -7.38
C VAL A 55 -0.21 9.65 -8.48
N THR A 56 -0.01 8.36 -8.19
CA THR A 56 0.04 7.30 -9.21
C THR A 56 -1.31 6.60 -9.45
N ARG A 57 -2.30 6.81 -8.57
CA ARG A 57 -3.57 6.06 -8.53
C ARG A 57 -3.38 4.57 -8.22
N GLY A 58 -2.16 4.15 -7.97
CA GLY A 58 -1.77 2.78 -7.71
C GLY A 58 -1.40 2.53 -6.25
N TYR A 59 -0.85 1.36 -6.03
CA TYR A 59 -0.27 0.92 -4.77
C TYR A 59 1.20 0.55 -5.02
N PRO A 60 2.14 0.94 -4.17
CA PRO A 60 3.54 0.58 -4.36
C PRO A 60 3.70 -0.92 -4.18
N LEU A 61 4.12 -1.59 -5.24
CA LEU A 61 4.34 -3.03 -5.24
C LEU A 61 5.83 -3.30 -4.95
N LEU A 62 6.08 -4.21 -4.01
CA LEU A 62 7.40 -4.78 -3.85
C LEU A 62 7.67 -5.68 -5.05
N ARG A 63 8.61 -5.29 -5.88
CA ARG A 63 9.00 -6.06 -7.08
C ARG A 63 10.31 -6.78 -6.77
N GLY A 64 10.31 -8.10 -6.82
CA GLY A 64 11.53 -8.89 -6.69
C GLY A 64 12.53 -8.51 -7.78
N GLY A 65 13.79 -8.25 -7.42
CA GLY A 65 14.86 -7.90 -8.35
C GLY A 65 14.76 -6.51 -8.98
N GLN A 66 13.82 -5.69 -8.58
CA GLN A 66 13.68 -4.30 -8.99
C GLN A 66 14.31 -3.36 -7.93
N PRO A 67 14.64 -2.12 -8.30
CA PRO A 67 15.06 -1.11 -7.34
C PRO A 67 14.07 -0.99 -6.19
N SER A 68 14.57 -0.65 -5.01
CA SER A 68 13.74 -0.47 -3.81
C SER A 68 12.65 0.58 -4.04
N PRO A 69 11.49 0.44 -3.39
CA PRO A 69 10.51 1.51 -3.39
C PRO A 69 11.16 2.85 -3.01
N GLY A 70 10.83 3.91 -3.71
CA GLY A 70 11.44 5.23 -3.56
C GLY A 70 12.54 5.54 -4.56
N GLU A 71 13.29 4.55 -5.07
CA GLU A 71 14.37 4.78 -6.04
C GLU A 71 13.85 5.07 -7.46
N THR A 72 12.71 4.48 -7.82
CA THR A 72 12.07 4.62 -9.14
C THR A 72 10.71 5.31 -9.09
N ASP A 73 10.33 5.80 -7.92
CA ASP A 73 9.06 6.48 -7.76
C ASP A 73 9.10 7.86 -8.44
N PRO A 74 7.96 8.35 -8.95
CA PRO A 74 7.86 9.74 -9.38
C PRO A 74 8.32 10.68 -8.26
N PRO A 75 9.14 11.71 -8.55
CA PRO A 75 9.62 12.65 -7.55
C PRO A 75 8.48 13.35 -6.78
N GLU A 76 7.33 13.50 -7.42
CA GLU A 76 6.10 14.04 -6.82
C GLU A 76 5.60 13.22 -5.62
N VAL A 77 5.85 11.90 -5.61
CA VAL A 77 5.51 11.03 -4.48
C VAL A 77 6.32 11.42 -3.26
N LEU A 78 7.64 11.56 -3.43
CA LEU A 78 8.54 11.91 -2.32
C LEU A 78 8.31 13.34 -1.84
N GLU A 79 7.99 14.25 -2.74
CA GLU A 79 7.62 15.62 -2.40
C GLU A 79 6.29 15.68 -1.63
N LEU A 80 5.25 15.00 -2.14
CA LEU A 80 3.94 14.99 -1.47
C LEU A 80 3.98 14.29 -0.13
N MET A 81 4.80 13.25 0.02
CA MET A 81 4.99 12.54 1.29
C MET A 81 5.31 13.50 2.45
N ASN A 82 6.10 14.53 2.20
CA ASN A 82 6.45 15.55 3.20
C ASN A 82 5.28 16.51 3.53
N ARG A 83 4.22 16.49 2.73
CA ARG A 83 2.99 17.27 2.94
C ARG A 83 1.83 16.40 3.47
N VAL A 84 2.12 15.17 3.90
CA VAL A 84 1.15 14.28 4.56
C VAL A 84 1.36 14.33 6.06
N THR A 85 0.35 14.77 6.78
CA THR A 85 0.34 14.81 8.25
C THR A 85 -0.47 13.63 8.80
N LEU A 86 0.13 12.86 9.71
CA LEU A 86 -0.58 11.84 10.47
C LEU A 86 -1.10 12.42 11.78
N ILE A 87 -2.38 12.20 12.05
CA ILE A 87 -3.05 12.64 13.28
C ILE A 87 -3.45 11.38 14.05
N PRO A 88 -2.74 11.02 15.13
CA PRO A 88 -3.04 9.82 15.91
C PRO A 88 -4.32 9.99 16.72
N MET A 89 -5.18 8.98 16.71
CA MET A 89 -6.42 8.93 17.48
C MET A 89 -6.60 7.55 18.13
N ALA A 90 -6.72 7.50 19.47
CA ALA A 90 -6.74 6.26 20.23
C ALA A 90 -7.93 5.32 19.92
N HIS A 91 -9.08 5.87 19.59
CA HIS A 91 -10.31 5.11 19.39
C HIS A 91 -10.68 4.90 17.92
N ARG A 92 -9.74 5.21 17.00
CA ARG A 92 -9.98 4.96 15.59
C ARG A 92 -9.81 3.48 15.27
N THR A 93 -10.61 2.99 14.32
CA THR A 93 -10.48 1.62 13.81
C THR A 93 -9.10 1.45 13.17
N LEU A 94 -8.42 0.37 13.52
CA LEU A 94 -7.13 0.01 12.93
C LEU A 94 -7.30 -0.19 11.41
N PHE A 95 -6.38 0.34 10.62
CA PHE A 95 -6.43 0.37 9.15
C PHE A 95 -7.66 1.06 8.55
N GLY A 96 -8.36 1.85 9.36
CA GLY A 96 -9.50 2.64 8.91
C GLY A 96 -9.22 4.15 8.98
N PRO A 97 -8.28 4.70 8.21
CA PRO A 97 -7.93 6.12 8.30
C PRO A 97 -9.08 7.00 7.80
N ARG A 98 -9.19 8.20 8.38
CA ARG A 98 -9.92 9.30 7.74
C ARG A 98 -8.90 10.14 7.01
N VAL A 99 -8.99 10.16 5.69
CA VAL A 99 -8.07 10.93 4.84
C VAL A 99 -8.78 12.17 4.31
N THR A 100 -8.16 13.32 4.50
CA THR A 100 -8.60 14.59 3.95
C THR A 100 -7.53 15.14 3.02
N VAL A 101 -7.91 15.38 1.77
CA VAL A 101 -7.06 16.06 0.78
C VAL A 101 -7.49 17.53 0.71
N PHE A 102 -6.57 18.42 0.95
CA PHE A 102 -6.74 19.86 0.78
C PHE A 102 -6.14 20.28 -0.54
N THR A 103 -6.86 21.05 -1.29
CA THR A 103 -6.44 21.59 -2.59
C THR A 103 -5.99 23.03 -2.50
N LYS A 104 -5.10 23.44 -3.40
CA LYS A 104 -4.54 24.81 -3.46
C LYS A 104 -5.59 25.90 -3.67
N ASP A 105 -6.74 25.55 -4.23
CA ASP A 105 -7.88 26.45 -4.40
C ASP A 105 -8.77 26.56 -3.14
N GLY A 106 -8.33 25.96 -2.03
CA GLY A 106 -9.00 26.06 -0.72
C GLY A 106 -10.11 25.04 -0.47
N ARG A 107 -10.40 24.13 -1.41
CA ARG A 107 -11.37 23.04 -1.19
C ARG A 107 -10.73 21.93 -0.36
N SER A 108 -11.58 21.11 0.27
CA SER A 108 -11.16 19.91 0.95
C SER A 108 -12.13 18.76 0.67
N PHE A 109 -11.56 17.55 0.61
CA PHE A 109 -12.29 16.33 0.31
C PHE A 109 -11.90 15.27 1.32
N THR A 110 -12.89 14.65 1.96
CA THR A 110 -12.66 13.68 3.04
C THR A 110 -13.26 12.34 2.70
N ARG A 111 -12.54 11.27 3.04
CA ARG A 111 -13.02 9.90 2.98
C ARG A 111 -12.73 9.18 4.28
N GLU A 112 -13.73 8.50 4.80
CA GLU A 112 -13.61 7.61 5.96
C GLU A 112 -13.25 6.19 5.49
N GLY A 113 -12.20 5.64 6.06
CA GLY A 113 -11.91 4.21 6.00
C GLY A 113 -12.58 3.48 7.17
N THR A 114 -13.05 2.29 6.92
CA THR A 114 -13.71 1.43 7.92
C THR A 114 -12.80 0.32 8.45
N GLY A 115 -11.64 0.12 7.82
CA GLY A 115 -10.75 -1.02 8.04
C GLY A 115 -11.19 -2.29 7.30
N ARG A 116 -12.41 -2.30 6.76
CA ARG A 116 -12.93 -3.46 6.00
C ARG A 116 -12.40 -3.50 4.58
N GLU A 117 -11.87 -2.40 4.09
CA GLU A 117 -11.29 -2.27 2.76
C GLU A 117 -10.06 -3.18 2.56
N PHE A 118 -9.50 -3.70 3.66
CA PHE A 118 -8.37 -4.65 3.66
C PHE A 118 -8.79 -6.09 3.97
N ILE A 119 -10.09 -6.35 4.15
CA ILE A 119 -10.62 -7.71 4.33
C ILE A 119 -11.04 -8.21 2.96
N TRP A 120 -10.16 -8.98 2.35
CA TRP A 120 -10.37 -9.56 1.03
C TRP A 120 -10.54 -11.07 1.15
N ASN A 121 -11.41 -11.64 0.31
CA ASN A 121 -11.43 -13.07 0.11
C ASN A 121 -10.21 -13.51 -0.72
N PHE A 122 -10.01 -14.81 -0.87
CA PHE A 122 -8.85 -15.35 -1.57
C PHE A 122 -8.77 -14.86 -3.02
N GLU A 123 -9.88 -14.85 -3.75
CA GLU A 123 -9.89 -14.46 -5.17
C GLU A 123 -9.59 -12.97 -5.35
N ASP A 124 -10.16 -12.11 -4.49
CA ASP A 124 -9.83 -10.68 -4.48
C ASP A 124 -8.33 -10.45 -4.22
N GLN A 125 -7.71 -11.25 -3.36
CA GLN A 125 -6.26 -11.17 -3.12
C GLN A 125 -5.46 -11.67 -4.32
N ALA A 126 -5.84 -12.80 -4.91
CA ALA A 126 -5.21 -13.35 -6.10
C ALA A 126 -5.21 -12.34 -7.26
N ASP A 127 -6.35 -11.69 -7.52
CA ASP A 127 -6.47 -10.66 -8.57
C ASP A 127 -5.55 -9.46 -8.31
N ARG A 128 -5.38 -9.07 -7.04
CA ARG A 128 -4.51 -7.93 -6.66
C ARG A 128 -3.02 -8.23 -6.80
N ILE A 129 -2.62 -9.48 -6.59
CA ILE A 129 -1.20 -9.88 -6.67
C ILE A 129 -0.78 -10.27 -8.10
N ARG A 130 -1.69 -10.62 -9.00
CA ARG A 130 -1.36 -10.98 -10.39
C ARG A 130 -0.51 -9.95 -11.13
N PRO A 131 -0.75 -8.63 -10.99
CA PRO A 131 0.12 -7.63 -11.60
C PRO A 131 1.57 -7.66 -11.12
N ILE A 132 1.83 -8.21 -9.92
CA ILE A 132 3.18 -8.35 -9.35
C ILE A 132 3.98 -9.42 -10.12
N ALA A 133 3.31 -10.43 -10.69
CA ALA A 133 3.96 -11.54 -11.39
C ALA A 133 4.94 -11.08 -12.46
N GLN A 134 4.65 -9.98 -13.14
CA GLN A 134 5.51 -9.40 -14.18
C GLN A 134 6.89 -8.95 -13.67
N GLY A 135 7.03 -8.72 -12.37
CA GLY A 135 8.30 -8.31 -11.73
C GLY A 135 9.04 -9.44 -11.02
N LEU A 136 8.49 -10.66 -11.02
CA LEU A 136 9.09 -11.81 -10.35
C LEU A 136 9.95 -12.63 -11.31
N ALA A 137 10.96 -13.32 -10.77
CA ALA A 137 11.86 -14.21 -11.52
C ALA A 137 11.25 -15.60 -11.77
N ILE A 138 9.93 -15.67 -11.88
CA ILE A 138 9.18 -16.91 -12.17
C ILE A 138 8.27 -16.69 -13.37
N THR A 139 7.91 -17.75 -14.07
CA THR A 139 6.98 -17.65 -15.19
C THR A 139 5.55 -17.37 -14.70
N ALA A 140 4.72 -16.78 -15.57
CA ALA A 140 3.29 -16.56 -15.26
C ALA A 140 2.57 -17.88 -14.92
N GLU A 141 2.91 -18.97 -15.61
CA GLU A 141 2.36 -20.28 -15.34
C GLU A 141 2.70 -20.78 -13.92
N ARG A 142 3.96 -20.62 -13.49
CA ARG A 142 4.36 -20.97 -12.12
C ARG A 142 3.68 -20.07 -11.08
N PHE A 143 3.48 -18.82 -11.40
CA PHE A 143 2.77 -17.90 -10.51
C PHE A 143 1.31 -18.30 -10.32
N GLU A 144 0.60 -18.66 -11.40
CA GLU A 144 -0.77 -19.20 -11.30
C GLU A 144 -0.79 -20.54 -10.56
N GLY A 145 0.21 -21.40 -10.79
CA GLY A 145 0.38 -22.65 -10.03
C GLY A 145 0.55 -22.40 -8.54
N LEU A 146 1.26 -21.34 -8.15
CA LEU A 146 1.37 -20.93 -6.74
C LEU A 146 0.03 -20.48 -6.17
N ILE A 147 -0.74 -19.70 -6.91
CA ILE A 147 -2.10 -19.27 -6.51
C ILE A 147 -2.99 -20.50 -6.31
N ASP A 148 -2.98 -21.46 -7.24
CA ASP A 148 -3.77 -22.69 -7.15
C ASP A 148 -3.35 -23.57 -5.98
N ALA A 149 -2.05 -23.68 -5.73
CA ALA A 149 -1.51 -24.39 -4.56
C ALA A 149 -2.00 -23.75 -3.25
N CYS A 150 -1.97 -22.41 -3.17
CA CYS A 150 -2.50 -21.70 -2.00
C CYS A 150 -4.01 -21.84 -1.84
N ARG A 151 -4.77 -21.85 -2.95
CA ARG A 151 -6.24 -22.02 -2.95
C ARG A 151 -6.67 -23.37 -2.39
N THR A 152 -5.87 -24.41 -2.60
CA THR A 152 -6.18 -25.79 -2.24
C THR A 152 -5.34 -26.30 -1.06
N LEU A 153 -4.61 -25.42 -0.40
CA LEU A 153 -3.60 -25.77 0.61
C LEU A 153 -4.13 -26.70 1.70
N GLU A 154 -5.34 -26.45 2.17
CA GLU A 154 -6.02 -27.21 3.21
C GLU A 154 -6.39 -28.66 2.79
N ARG A 155 -6.36 -28.97 1.49
CA ARG A 155 -6.73 -30.26 0.90
C ARG A 155 -5.52 -31.06 0.42
N GLN A 156 -4.33 -30.49 0.54
CA GLN A 156 -3.09 -31.13 0.08
C GLN A 156 -2.47 -31.96 1.22
N GLU A 157 -2.03 -33.17 0.90
CA GLU A 157 -1.31 -34.00 1.84
C GLU A 157 0.05 -33.41 2.23
N THR A 158 0.68 -32.69 1.26
CA THR A 158 1.93 -31.97 1.49
C THR A 158 1.84 -30.59 0.82
N ALA A 159 1.93 -29.54 1.62
CA ALA A 159 1.96 -28.17 1.12
C ALA A 159 3.33 -27.76 0.56
N TRP A 160 4.38 -28.44 0.99
CA TRP A 160 5.75 -28.07 0.71
C TRP A 160 6.11 -28.13 -0.78
N GLU A 161 5.86 -29.27 -1.44
CA GLU A 161 6.31 -29.49 -2.81
C GLU A 161 5.72 -28.49 -3.82
N PRO A 162 4.40 -28.29 -3.90
CA PRO A 162 3.83 -27.34 -4.85
C PRO A 162 4.25 -25.90 -4.57
N LEU A 163 4.41 -25.49 -3.30
CA LEU A 163 4.87 -24.15 -2.96
C LEU A 163 6.31 -23.92 -3.38
N VAL A 164 7.21 -24.86 -3.08
CA VAL A 164 8.63 -24.74 -3.43
C VAL A 164 8.82 -24.78 -4.94
N LEU A 165 8.21 -25.72 -5.65
CA LEU A 165 8.35 -25.84 -7.10
C LEU A 165 7.84 -24.59 -7.82
N SER A 166 6.81 -23.94 -7.29
CA SER A 166 6.26 -22.70 -7.85
C SER A 166 7.18 -21.48 -7.65
N THR A 167 8.10 -21.53 -6.68
CA THR A 167 8.98 -20.40 -6.35
C THR A 167 10.39 -20.52 -6.92
N ILE A 168 10.76 -21.67 -7.53
CA ILE A 168 12.07 -21.84 -8.16
C ILE A 168 12.14 -20.95 -9.41
N PRO A 169 13.19 -20.13 -9.56
CA PRO A 169 13.39 -19.33 -10.77
C PRO A 169 13.41 -20.19 -12.03
N ALA A 170 12.97 -19.59 -13.15
CA ALA A 170 12.96 -20.28 -14.46
C ALA A 170 14.36 -20.37 -15.05
#